data_2ef11ef05bdf4b903186f1299eb7cbf1
#
_entry.id   2ef11ef05bdf4b903186f1299eb7cbf1
#
_cell.length_a   1.000
_cell.length_b   1.000
_cell.length_c   1.000
_cell.angle_alpha   90.00
_cell.angle_beta   90.00
_cell.angle_gamma   90.00
#
_symmetry.space_group_name_H-M   'P 1'
#
loop_
_entity.id
_entity.type
_entity.pdbx_description
1 polymer ?
#
loop_
_entity_poly.entity_id
_entity_poly.type
_entity_poly.pdbx_seq_one_letter_code
_entity_poly.pdbx_strand_id
1 'polypeptide(L)'
;MDYSILRYGAVADGVTNCAAAIQQAVDAAAAAGGGRVIVPAGRFLSGSVLLKDNVELHLESGAVLISSLNPADITPFPQGGDGTDPDDTADGWEGGFFLGASHAKNVTISGMGTIYGQGDKVFLDKNVDNGFHECPKFCEAFRPRMMLFEAVENFTVRDVTLQDAAFWTLHMAGCRHVRIQNIMILNDDRGANNDGIDPDCCQDVVISNCIVRTGDDAIVVKSTGPMSRRYGASENVAITGCILHSRDSALKIGTETHGVIRNVTLSDCVIDDCSRAVGVWVRDGGTVEDIHVHHLTGCTRRYADSYQLPGAPGWWGKGEPVFVSATPRKGKTGPAGVIRRVSFDHLYLTSESCAFAAGEPDSEIQDLRISEMHLTLQHHGTQPGGLFDEQPSARHIYPHAIPALYARCVDGLTVKDSTVRFVGENEAWDGSVTELEHCRRAKLDLEKLV
;
A
#
# COMPACT_ATOMS: atom_id res chain seq x y z
N MET A 1 9.54 -28.11 -17.92
CA MET A 1 9.17 -28.12 -19.37
C MET A 1 8.63 -26.73 -19.70
N ASP A 2 8.87 -26.25 -20.92
CA ASP A 2 8.44 -24.90 -21.34
C ASP A 2 7.22 -25.00 -22.29
N TYR A 3 6.22 -24.19 -21.99
CA TYR A 3 4.95 -24.08 -22.70
C TYR A 3 4.83 -22.66 -23.27
N SER A 4 5.31 -22.43 -24.50
CA SER A 4 5.17 -21.11 -25.13
C SER A 4 3.72 -20.88 -25.55
N ILE A 5 3.15 -19.72 -25.15
CA ILE A 5 1.77 -19.32 -25.49
C ILE A 5 1.51 -19.27 -26.99
N LEU A 6 2.56 -19.05 -27.81
CA LEU A 6 2.44 -19.06 -29.26
C LEU A 6 2.03 -20.42 -29.81
N ARG A 7 2.40 -21.53 -29.17
CA ARG A 7 1.99 -22.87 -29.55
C ARG A 7 0.52 -23.16 -29.32
N TYR A 8 -0.13 -22.32 -28.52
CA TYR A 8 -1.56 -22.38 -28.19
C TYR A 8 -2.37 -21.32 -28.91
N GLY A 9 -1.74 -20.58 -29.85
CA GLY A 9 -2.43 -19.63 -30.71
C GLY A 9 -2.44 -18.18 -30.23
N ALA A 10 -1.60 -17.82 -29.27
CA ALA A 10 -1.45 -16.41 -28.88
C ALA A 10 -0.84 -15.58 -30.03
N VAL A 11 -1.34 -14.36 -30.22
CA VAL A 11 -0.93 -13.43 -31.27
C VAL A 11 -0.31 -12.18 -30.65
N ALA A 12 0.89 -11.82 -31.07
CA ALA A 12 1.68 -10.71 -30.50
C ALA A 12 1.34 -9.34 -31.14
N ASP A 13 0.06 -9.05 -31.40
CA ASP A 13 -0.39 -7.81 -32.04
C ASP A 13 -0.86 -6.71 -31.07
N GLY A 14 -0.99 -7.05 -29.79
CA GLY A 14 -1.49 -6.14 -28.74
C GLY A 14 -2.99 -5.84 -28.80
N VAL A 15 -3.75 -6.55 -29.65
CA VAL A 15 -5.18 -6.31 -29.90
C VAL A 15 -6.01 -7.59 -29.76
N THR A 16 -5.51 -8.71 -30.29
CA THR A 16 -6.19 -10.02 -30.19
C THR A 16 -6.17 -10.52 -28.74
N ASN A 17 -7.34 -10.85 -28.18
CA ASN A 17 -7.42 -11.39 -26.83
C ASN A 17 -6.82 -12.80 -26.77
N CYS A 18 -5.70 -12.95 -26.08
CA CYS A 18 -4.94 -14.19 -25.94
C CYS A 18 -5.29 -15.00 -24.69
N ALA A 19 -6.30 -14.61 -23.90
CA ALA A 19 -6.61 -15.26 -22.63
C ALA A 19 -6.80 -16.79 -22.77
N ALA A 20 -7.54 -17.23 -23.77
CA ALA A 20 -7.76 -18.66 -24.02
C ALA A 20 -6.47 -19.42 -24.34
N ALA A 21 -5.57 -18.82 -25.15
CA ALA A 21 -4.28 -19.40 -25.50
C ALA A 21 -3.35 -19.50 -24.30
N ILE A 22 -3.29 -18.45 -23.48
CA ILE A 22 -2.49 -18.44 -22.25
C ILE A 22 -3.04 -19.45 -21.24
N GLN A 23 -4.35 -19.49 -21.06
CA GLN A 23 -4.97 -20.44 -20.15
C GLN A 23 -4.73 -21.90 -20.57
N GLN A 24 -4.80 -22.21 -21.86
CA GLN A 24 -4.47 -23.53 -22.38
C GLN A 24 -3.01 -23.94 -22.09
N ALA A 25 -2.07 -22.99 -22.20
CA ALA A 25 -0.67 -23.24 -21.84
C ALA A 25 -0.52 -23.52 -20.34
N VAL A 26 -1.21 -22.75 -19.47
CA VAL A 26 -1.25 -22.97 -18.02
C VAL A 26 -1.85 -24.33 -17.70
N ASP A 27 -2.97 -24.69 -18.33
CA ASP A 27 -3.65 -25.95 -18.11
C ASP A 27 -2.80 -27.16 -18.51
N ALA A 28 -2.10 -27.05 -19.64
CA ALA A 28 -1.17 -28.08 -20.12
C ALA A 28 0.03 -28.25 -19.19
N ALA A 29 0.58 -27.15 -18.68
CA ALA A 29 1.67 -27.19 -17.70
C ALA A 29 1.23 -27.86 -16.40
N ALA A 30 0.08 -27.44 -15.86
CA ALA A 30 -0.47 -28.00 -14.62
C ALA A 30 -0.81 -29.50 -14.77
N ALA A 31 -1.43 -29.89 -15.88
CA ALA A 31 -1.76 -31.29 -16.17
C ALA A 31 -0.52 -32.21 -16.26
N ALA A 32 0.63 -31.65 -16.65
CA ALA A 32 1.92 -32.36 -16.67
C ALA A 32 2.65 -32.38 -15.30
N GLY A 33 2.01 -31.86 -14.25
CA GLY A 33 2.59 -31.79 -12.90
C GLY A 33 3.36 -30.51 -12.61
N GLY A 34 3.39 -29.57 -13.56
CA GLY A 34 4.04 -28.27 -13.45
C GLY A 34 4.87 -27.91 -14.66
N GLY A 35 5.28 -26.65 -14.74
CA GLY A 35 6.12 -26.17 -15.82
C GLY A 35 6.12 -24.67 -15.93
N ARG A 36 6.88 -24.19 -16.93
CA ARG A 36 7.02 -22.75 -17.20
C ARG A 36 6.24 -22.37 -18.45
N VAL A 37 5.26 -21.50 -18.26
CA VAL A 37 4.49 -20.89 -19.36
C VAL A 37 5.25 -19.65 -19.84
N ILE A 38 5.69 -19.65 -21.09
CA ILE A 38 6.54 -18.60 -21.65
C ILE A 38 5.70 -17.60 -22.43
N VAL A 39 5.77 -16.33 -22.02
CA VAL A 39 5.33 -15.18 -22.80
C VAL A 39 6.57 -14.60 -23.50
N PRO A 40 6.76 -14.83 -24.80
CA PRO A 40 7.94 -14.35 -25.51
C PRO A 40 7.85 -12.86 -25.79
N ALA A 41 8.94 -12.28 -26.33
CA ALA A 41 8.95 -10.88 -26.76
C ALA A 41 7.79 -10.59 -27.71
N GLY A 42 7.07 -9.47 -27.48
CA GLY A 42 5.87 -9.06 -28.20
C GLY A 42 4.82 -8.47 -27.27
N ARG A 43 3.70 -8.05 -27.84
CA ARG A 43 2.59 -7.41 -27.13
C ARG A 43 1.36 -8.32 -27.16
N PHE A 44 0.90 -8.78 -26.02
CA PHE A 44 -0.20 -9.73 -25.90
C PHE A 44 -1.32 -9.12 -25.05
N LEU A 45 -2.45 -8.78 -25.68
CA LEU A 45 -3.66 -8.42 -24.95
C LEU A 45 -4.30 -9.69 -24.38
N SER A 46 -4.77 -9.65 -23.13
CA SER A 46 -5.41 -10.78 -22.51
C SER A 46 -6.49 -10.35 -21.53
N GLY A 47 -7.57 -11.08 -21.47
CA GLY A 47 -8.48 -11.11 -20.34
C GLY A 47 -7.89 -11.88 -19.17
N SER A 48 -8.74 -12.28 -18.22
CA SER A 48 -8.31 -13.00 -17.02
C SER A 48 -7.60 -14.33 -17.33
N VAL A 49 -6.51 -14.57 -16.58
CA VAL A 49 -5.78 -15.85 -16.59
C VAL A 49 -5.66 -16.36 -15.16
N LEU A 50 -6.07 -17.61 -14.95
CA LEU A 50 -6.00 -18.31 -13.66
C LEU A 50 -4.80 -19.26 -13.63
N LEU A 51 -3.78 -18.93 -12.84
CA LEU A 51 -2.61 -19.78 -12.64
C LEU A 51 -2.98 -20.97 -11.73
N LYS A 52 -2.23 -22.05 -11.86
CA LYS A 52 -2.48 -23.34 -11.19
C LYS A 52 -1.23 -23.85 -10.47
N ASP A 53 -1.38 -24.96 -9.77
CA ASP A 53 -0.30 -25.59 -9.02
C ASP A 53 0.95 -25.83 -9.87
N ASN A 54 2.11 -25.52 -9.31
CA ASN A 54 3.43 -25.74 -9.88
C ASN A 54 3.68 -25.04 -11.23
N VAL A 55 2.97 -23.94 -11.51
CA VAL A 55 3.11 -23.16 -12.75
C VAL A 55 3.90 -21.88 -12.51
N GLU A 56 4.91 -21.66 -13.33
CA GLU A 56 5.61 -20.40 -13.48
C GLU A 56 5.13 -19.70 -14.76
N LEU A 57 4.55 -18.49 -14.63
CA LEU A 57 4.33 -17.58 -15.75
C LEU A 57 5.58 -16.74 -15.94
N HIS A 58 6.30 -16.96 -17.05
CA HIS A 58 7.57 -16.31 -17.33
C HIS A 58 7.48 -15.37 -18.52
N LEU A 59 7.78 -14.08 -18.29
CA LEU A 59 7.79 -13.05 -19.31
C LEU A 59 9.22 -12.82 -19.78
N GLU A 60 9.54 -13.18 -21.02
CA GLU A 60 10.86 -12.91 -21.60
C GLU A 60 11.12 -11.40 -21.77
N SER A 61 12.38 -11.01 -21.92
CA SER A 61 12.75 -9.63 -22.23
C SER A 61 12.04 -9.13 -23.47
N GLY A 62 11.36 -7.97 -23.37
CA GLY A 62 10.55 -7.42 -24.46
C GLY A 62 9.12 -7.97 -24.55
N ALA A 63 8.72 -8.89 -23.66
CA ALA A 63 7.32 -9.29 -23.52
C ALA A 63 6.51 -8.19 -22.83
N VAL A 64 5.33 -7.88 -23.34
CA VAL A 64 4.33 -7.01 -22.72
C VAL A 64 3.00 -7.74 -22.67
N LEU A 65 2.57 -8.11 -21.49
CA LEU A 65 1.28 -8.74 -21.25
C LEU A 65 0.29 -7.66 -20.80
N ILE A 66 -0.76 -7.42 -21.59
CA ILE A 66 -1.66 -6.27 -21.46
C ILE A 66 -3.00 -6.73 -20.91
N SER A 67 -3.46 -6.14 -19.81
CA SER A 67 -4.80 -6.40 -19.26
C SER A 67 -5.88 -5.83 -20.16
N SER A 68 -6.90 -6.62 -20.51
CA SER A 68 -8.11 -6.08 -21.12
C SER A 68 -8.86 -5.18 -20.12
N LEU A 69 -9.39 -4.06 -20.62
CA LEU A 69 -10.34 -3.20 -19.88
C LEU A 69 -11.80 -3.49 -20.25
N ASN A 70 -12.05 -4.48 -21.14
CA ASN A 70 -13.41 -4.90 -21.44
C ASN A 70 -13.95 -5.80 -20.31
N PRO A 71 -15.03 -5.43 -19.61
CA PRO A 71 -15.58 -6.23 -18.52
C PRO A 71 -15.92 -7.67 -18.92
N ALA A 72 -16.28 -7.92 -20.19
CA ALA A 72 -16.60 -9.26 -20.67
C ALA A 72 -15.38 -10.20 -20.72
N ASP A 73 -14.17 -9.65 -20.73
CA ASP A 73 -12.92 -10.43 -20.74
C ASP A 73 -12.38 -10.72 -19.32
N ILE A 74 -12.96 -10.07 -18.31
CA ILE A 74 -12.46 -10.11 -16.93
C ILE A 74 -13.37 -10.99 -16.07
N THR A 75 -12.79 -12.00 -15.47
CA THR A 75 -13.50 -12.91 -14.57
C THR A 75 -13.64 -12.24 -13.19
N PRO A 76 -14.88 -12.11 -12.67
CA PRO A 76 -15.09 -11.73 -11.28
C PRO A 76 -14.40 -12.72 -10.36
N PHE A 77 -13.79 -12.23 -9.28
CA PHE A 77 -13.18 -13.12 -8.30
C PHE A 77 -14.29 -13.80 -7.47
N PRO A 78 -14.38 -15.14 -7.49
CA PRO A 78 -15.56 -15.83 -6.95
C PRO A 78 -15.67 -15.78 -5.43
N GLN A 79 -14.67 -15.28 -4.75
CA GLN A 79 -14.57 -15.30 -3.30
C GLN A 79 -14.69 -13.90 -2.66
N GLY A 80 -15.14 -12.92 -3.41
CA GLY A 80 -15.58 -11.65 -2.84
C GLY A 80 -16.47 -11.92 -1.62
N GLY A 81 -16.51 -11.03 -0.66
CA GLY A 81 -17.23 -11.23 0.59
C GLY A 81 -18.63 -11.85 0.40
N ASP A 82 -19.16 -12.44 1.41
CA ASP A 82 -20.50 -13.06 1.36
C ASP A 82 -21.65 -12.03 1.25
N GLY A 83 -21.28 -10.73 1.11
CA GLY A 83 -22.21 -9.62 1.00
C GLY A 83 -22.91 -9.26 2.32
N THR A 84 -22.52 -9.89 3.42
CA THR A 84 -23.12 -9.63 4.74
C THR A 84 -22.43 -8.49 5.48
N ASP A 85 -21.19 -8.17 5.11
CA ASP A 85 -20.45 -7.05 5.67
C ASP A 85 -20.53 -5.84 4.72
N PRO A 86 -21.01 -4.67 5.16
CA PRO A 86 -21.00 -3.47 4.32
C PRO A 86 -19.61 -3.07 3.82
N ASP A 87 -18.55 -3.46 4.53
CA ASP A 87 -17.17 -3.22 4.12
C ASP A 87 -16.72 -4.22 3.03
N ASP A 88 -17.41 -5.34 2.83
CA ASP A 88 -17.12 -6.31 1.74
C ASP A 88 -17.37 -5.72 0.34
N THR A 89 -18.26 -4.73 0.23
CA THR A 89 -18.58 -4.05 -1.03
C THR A 89 -17.79 -2.77 -1.23
N ALA A 90 -17.25 -2.19 -0.15
CA ALA A 90 -16.54 -0.91 -0.20
C ALA A 90 -15.18 -1.00 -0.93
N ASP A 91 -14.56 -2.15 -0.93
CA ASP A 91 -13.20 -2.35 -1.47
C ASP A 91 -13.17 -2.82 -2.94
N GLY A 92 -14.31 -2.79 -3.63
CA GLY A 92 -14.37 -3.02 -5.08
C GLY A 92 -13.95 -4.44 -5.52
N TRP A 93 -14.25 -5.47 -4.73
CA TRP A 93 -14.04 -6.88 -5.13
C TRP A 93 -14.75 -7.25 -6.43
N GLU A 94 -15.76 -6.47 -6.79
CA GLU A 94 -16.61 -6.66 -7.97
C GLU A 94 -15.87 -6.50 -9.30
N GLY A 95 -14.73 -5.79 -9.34
CA GLY A 95 -13.99 -5.51 -10.57
C GLY A 95 -13.27 -6.71 -11.18
N GLY A 96 -13.17 -7.83 -10.47
CA GLY A 96 -12.42 -8.99 -10.93
C GLY A 96 -10.90 -8.79 -10.97
N PHE A 97 -10.20 -9.63 -11.70
CA PHE A 97 -8.74 -9.64 -11.78
C PHE A 97 -8.22 -9.95 -13.18
N PHE A 98 -7.03 -9.46 -13.48
CA PHE A 98 -6.33 -9.82 -14.72
C PHE A 98 -5.55 -11.13 -14.57
N LEU A 99 -4.59 -11.19 -13.64
CA LEU A 99 -3.86 -12.42 -13.31
C LEU A 99 -4.21 -12.88 -11.91
N GLY A 100 -4.43 -14.17 -11.70
CA GLY A 100 -4.75 -14.67 -10.37
C GLY A 100 -4.49 -16.16 -10.19
N ALA A 101 -4.61 -16.59 -8.94
CA ALA A 101 -4.70 -18.00 -8.54
C ALA A 101 -5.52 -18.10 -7.25
N SER A 102 -6.22 -19.20 -7.07
CA SER A 102 -6.99 -19.46 -5.85
C SER A 102 -6.69 -20.87 -5.36
N HIS A 103 -6.34 -21.00 -4.06
CA HIS A 103 -6.08 -22.28 -3.38
C HIS A 103 -5.02 -23.14 -4.12
N ALA A 104 -3.99 -22.51 -4.66
CA ALA A 104 -2.93 -23.15 -5.44
C ALA A 104 -1.60 -23.20 -4.66
N LYS A 105 -0.66 -24.01 -5.16
CA LYS A 105 0.67 -24.16 -4.56
C LYS A 105 1.78 -23.94 -5.58
N ASN A 106 2.90 -23.40 -5.11
CA ASN A 106 4.11 -23.21 -5.91
C ASN A 106 3.84 -22.40 -7.19
N VAL A 107 3.23 -21.25 -7.05
CA VAL A 107 2.92 -20.33 -8.17
C VAL A 107 4.00 -19.27 -8.26
N THR A 108 4.52 -19.05 -9.47
CA THR A 108 5.55 -18.04 -9.72
C THR A 108 5.21 -17.16 -10.91
N ILE A 109 5.45 -15.86 -10.78
CA ILE A 109 5.53 -14.92 -11.90
C ILE A 109 6.97 -14.40 -11.96
N SER A 110 7.59 -14.44 -13.13
CA SER A 110 9.01 -14.10 -13.27
C SER A 110 9.36 -13.53 -14.63
N GLY A 111 10.59 -13.06 -14.75
CA GLY A 111 11.20 -12.65 -16.02
C GLY A 111 11.43 -11.15 -16.11
N MET A 112 11.88 -10.68 -17.28
CA MET A 112 12.25 -9.27 -17.51
C MET A 112 11.23 -8.52 -18.38
N GLY A 113 10.02 -9.08 -18.54
CA GLY A 113 8.94 -8.46 -19.27
C GLY A 113 8.07 -7.54 -18.40
N THR A 114 7.06 -6.96 -19.04
CA THR A 114 6.13 -6.01 -18.42
C THR A 114 4.73 -6.58 -18.38
N ILE A 115 4.04 -6.42 -17.24
CA ILE A 115 2.61 -6.60 -17.10
C ILE A 115 1.99 -5.21 -17.05
N TYR A 116 1.14 -4.89 -18.03
CA TYR A 116 0.60 -3.55 -18.24
C TYR A 116 -0.92 -3.52 -17.99
N GLY A 117 -1.33 -2.77 -16.97
CA GLY A 117 -2.72 -2.72 -16.50
C GLY A 117 -3.61 -1.72 -17.23
N GLN A 118 -3.05 -0.88 -18.10
CA GLN A 118 -3.76 0.17 -18.84
C GLN A 118 -4.44 1.24 -17.94
N GLY A 119 -3.92 1.47 -16.73
CA GLY A 119 -4.43 2.50 -15.82
C GLY A 119 -4.40 3.91 -16.43
N ASP A 120 -3.43 4.21 -17.29
CA ASP A 120 -3.34 5.45 -18.06
C ASP A 120 -4.59 5.73 -18.92
N LYS A 121 -5.38 4.71 -19.24
CA LYS A 121 -6.65 4.84 -19.96
C LYS A 121 -7.87 4.91 -19.03
N VAL A 122 -7.70 4.54 -17.78
CA VAL A 122 -8.77 4.53 -16.77
C VAL A 122 -8.77 5.83 -15.95
N PHE A 123 -7.58 6.36 -15.66
CA PHE A 123 -7.43 7.58 -14.89
C PHE A 123 -7.48 8.81 -15.77
N LEU A 124 -8.57 9.58 -15.65
CA LEU A 124 -8.82 10.77 -16.44
C LEU A 124 -8.51 12.03 -15.65
N ASP A 125 -7.61 12.85 -16.15
CA ASP A 125 -7.31 14.15 -15.54
C ASP A 125 -8.38 15.18 -15.89
N LYS A 126 -9.42 15.26 -15.07
CA LYS A 126 -10.50 16.25 -15.19
C LYS A 126 -10.25 17.51 -14.36
N ASN A 127 -9.12 17.58 -13.66
CA ASN A 127 -8.76 18.69 -12.75
C ASN A 127 -7.79 19.69 -13.38
N VAL A 128 -7.42 19.54 -14.63
CA VAL A 128 -6.40 20.35 -15.32
C VAL A 128 -6.71 21.85 -15.27
N ASP A 129 -7.99 22.22 -15.36
CA ASP A 129 -8.44 23.61 -15.47
C ASP A 129 -8.48 24.37 -14.14
N ASN A 130 -8.36 23.68 -12.99
CA ASN A 130 -8.39 24.34 -11.69
C ASN A 130 -7.00 24.57 -11.06
N GLY A 131 -5.95 24.34 -11.82
CA GLY A 131 -4.57 24.60 -11.41
C GLY A 131 -3.97 23.56 -10.41
N PHE A 132 -4.71 22.50 -10.09
CA PHE A 132 -4.28 21.49 -9.12
C PHE A 132 -3.86 20.19 -9.80
N HIS A 133 -2.67 20.20 -10.36
CA HIS A 133 -2.07 19.00 -10.96
C HIS A 133 -1.66 17.92 -9.94
N GLU A 134 -1.82 18.20 -8.65
CA GLU A 134 -1.43 17.31 -7.56
C GLU A 134 -2.60 16.50 -6.98
N CYS A 135 -3.85 16.76 -7.40
CA CYS A 135 -5.02 15.99 -6.98
C CYS A 135 -5.11 14.64 -7.70
N PRO A 136 -5.75 13.62 -7.11
CA PRO A 136 -6.04 12.38 -7.81
C PRO A 136 -6.83 12.59 -9.09
N LYS A 137 -6.59 11.74 -10.05
CA LYS A 137 -7.37 11.66 -11.27
C LYS A 137 -8.70 10.96 -11.03
N PHE A 138 -9.72 11.32 -11.78
CA PHE A 138 -10.98 10.60 -11.76
C PHE A 138 -10.82 9.22 -12.40
N CYS A 139 -11.58 8.26 -11.92
CA CYS A 139 -11.58 6.90 -12.44
C CYS A 139 -12.83 6.63 -13.29
N GLU A 140 -12.69 5.84 -14.32
CA GLU A 140 -13.81 5.18 -14.97
C GLU A 140 -14.43 4.11 -14.06
N ALA A 141 -15.68 3.72 -14.32
CA ALA A 141 -16.43 2.84 -13.43
C ALA A 141 -15.82 1.42 -13.30
N PHE A 142 -15.24 0.89 -14.39
CA PHE A 142 -14.67 -0.46 -14.39
C PHE A 142 -13.15 -0.42 -14.28
N ARG A 143 -12.62 -1.08 -13.24
CA ARG A 143 -11.18 -1.17 -12.94
C ARG A 143 -10.85 -2.56 -12.38
N PRO A 144 -10.28 -3.48 -13.18
CA PRO A 144 -9.85 -4.77 -12.65
C PRO A 144 -8.57 -4.63 -11.80
N ARG A 145 -8.43 -5.45 -10.77
CA ARG A 145 -7.13 -5.67 -10.12
C ARG A 145 -6.14 -6.23 -11.14
N MET A 146 -4.90 -5.75 -11.08
CA MET A 146 -3.88 -6.32 -11.97
C MET A 146 -3.58 -7.77 -11.57
N MET A 147 -3.39 -8.02 -10.27
CA MET A 147 -3.14 -9.37 -9.74
C MET A 147 -3.95 -9.60 -8.48
N LEU A 148 -4.56 -10.79 -8.37
CA LEU A 148 -5.27 -11.22 -7.17
C LEU A 148 -4.99 -12.70 -6.89
N PHE A 149 -4.33 -12.98 -5.77
CA PHE A 149 -3.96 -14.32 -5.34
C PHE A 149 -4.62 -14.62 -4.00
N GLU A 150 -5.44 -15.68 -3.94
CA GLU A 150 -6.09 -16.09 -2.70
C GLU A 150 -5.61 -17.47 -2.26
N ALA A 151 -5.21 -17.59 -0.99
CA ALA A 151 -4.80 -18.84 -0.36
C ALA A 151 -3.73 -19.63 -1.16
N VAL A 152 -2.75 -18.91 -1.73
CA VAL A 152 -1.64 -19.53 -2.45
C VAL A 152 -0.50 -19.82 -1.48
N GLU A 153 -0.03 -21.05 -1.48
CA GLU A 153 1.14 -21.52 -0.71
C GLU A 153 2.40 -21.53 -1.58
N ASN A 154 3.51 -20.97 -1.11
CA ASN A 154 4.74 -20.77 -1.88
C ASN A 154 4.52 -19.90 -3.12
N PHE A 155 4.18 -18.64 -2.91
CA PHE A 155 3.97 -17.67 -3.97
C PHE A 155 5.22 -16.81 -4.19
N THR A 156 5.62 -16.62 -5.45
CA THR A 156 6.77 -15.79 -5.80
C THR A 156 6.45 -14.87 -6.97
N VAL A 157 6.80 -13.57 -6.84
CA VAL A 157 6.87 -12.62 -7.96
C VAL A 157 8.26 -12.02 -7.99
N ARG A 158 8.94 -12.08 -9.13
CA ARG A 158 10.30 -11.57 -9.22
C ARG A 158 10.67 -11.05 -10.61
N ASP A 159 11.51 -10.04 -10.61
CA ASP A 159 12.23 -9.47 -11.76
C ASP A 159 11.34 -8.76 -12.81
N VAL A 160 10.02 -8.86 -12.73
CA VAL A 160 9.07 -8.24 -13.68
C VAL A 160 8.81 -6.77 -13.37
N THR A 161 8.37 -6.04 -14.41
CA THR A 161 7.79 -4.70 -14.27
C THR A 161 6.27 -4.78 -14.30
N LEU A 162 5.60 -4.20 -13.31
CA LEU A 162 4.15 -4.01 -13.22
C LEU A 162 3.87 -2.54 -13.50
N GLN A 163 3.11 -2.25 -14.52
CA GLN A 163 2.95 -0.88 -15.01
C GLN A 163 1.48 -0.49 -15.16
N ASP A 164 1.15 0.73 -14.71
CA ASP A 164 -0.15 1.37 -14.89
C ASP A 164 -1.32 0.47 -14.49
N ALA A 165 -1.32 -0.01 -13.25
CA ALA A 165 -2.45 -0.75 -12.70
C ALA A 165 -3.70 0.16 -12.65
N ALA A 166 -4.83 -0.37 -13.07
CA ALA A 166 -6.11 0.33 -13.02
C ALA A 166 -6.72 0.36 -11.62
N PHE A 167 -6.37 -0.61 -10.80
CA PHE A 167 -6.75 -0.78 -9.40
C PHE A 167 -5.62 -1.54 -8.69
N TRP A 168 -5.75 -1.97 -7.44
CA TRP A 168 -4.69 -2.65 -6.67
C TRP A 168 -3.81 -3.55 -7.53
N THR A 169 -2.49 -3.31 -7.46
CA THR A 169 -1.53 -3.93 -8.40
C THR A 169 -1.26 -5.38 -8.04
N LEU A 170 -0.85 -5.66 -6.81
CA LEU A 170 -0.52 -7.01 -6.35
C LEU A 170 -1.20 -7.30 -5.01
N HIS A 171 -2.44 -7.76 -5.08
CA HIS A 171 -3.23 -8.15 -3.93
C HIS A 171 -3.08 -9.64 -3.62
N MET A 172 -2.66 -9.93 -2.42
CA MET A 172 -2.49 -11.29 -1.90
C MET A 172 -3.39 -11.46 -0.68
N ALA A 173 -4.32 -12.41 -0.74
CA ALA A 173 -5.31 -12.66 0.31
C ALA A 173 -5.09 -14.04 0.92
N GLY A 174 -4.71 -14.11 2.20
CA GLY A 174 -4.48 -15.39 2.89
C GLY A 174 -3.35 -16.25 2.33
N CYS A 175 -2.41 -15.66 1.59
CA CYS A 175 -1.27 -16.40 1.03
C CYS A 175 -0.22 -16.69 2.10
N ARG A 176 0.56 -17.77 1.89
CA ARG A 176 1.64 -18.20 2.80
C ARG A 176 2.94 -18.44 2.08
N HIS A 177 4.08 -18.19 2.79
CA HIS A 177 5.44 -18.33 2.24
C HIS A 177 5.61 -17.52 0.95
N VAL A 178 5.35 -16.22 1.03
CA VAL A 178 5.34 -15.28 -0.09
C VAL A 178 6.71 -14.62 -0.27
N ARG A 179 7.17 -14.50 -1.51
CA ARG A 179 8.40 -13.77 -1.87
C ARG A 179 8.12 -12.81 -3.01
N ILE A 180 8.29 -11.53 -2.76
CA ILE A 180 8.19 -10.46 -3.76
C ILE A 180 9.57 -9.78 -3.81
N GLN A 181 10.26 -9.87 -4.94
CA GLN A 181 11.64 -9.40 -4.98
C GLN A 181 12.08 -8.88 -6.35
N ASN A 182 12.89 -7.83 -6.35
CA ASN A 182 13.49 -7.23 -7.55
C ASN A 182 12.45 -6.77 -8.59
N ILE A 183 11.22 -6.45 -8.19
CA ILE A 183 10.19 -5.97 -9.11
C ILE A 183 10.17 -4.45 -9.17
N MET A 184 9.71 -3.92 -10.29
CA MET A 184 9.33 -2.52 -10.40
C MET A 184 7.81 -2.40 -10.52
N ILE A 185 7.21 -1.53 -9.72
CA ILE A 185 5.83 -1.10 -9.87
C ILE A 185 5.85 0.37 -10.26
N LEU A 186 5.31 0.69 -11.42
CA LEU A 186 5.34 2.01 -12.02
C LEU A 186 3.91 2.41 -12.41
N ASN A 187 3.15 2.88 -11.45
CA ASN A 187 1.77 3.33 -11.64
C ASN A 187 1.70 4.85 -11.78
N ASP A 188 0.55 5.33 -12.26
CA ASP A 188 0.22 6.76 -12.25
C ASP A 188 0.21 7.26 -10.79
N ASP A 189 1.04 8.24 -10.48
CA ASP A 189 1.21 8.81 -9.14
C ASP A 189 -0.02 9.60 -8.63
N ARG A 190 -1.02 9.78 -9.48
CA ARG A 190 -2.30 10.41 -9.17
C ARG A 190 -3.50 9.45 -9.32
N GLY A 191 -3.23 8.17 -9.57
CA GLY A 191 -4.26 7.14 -9.65
C GLY A 191 -4.81 6.78 -8.27
N ALA A 192 -6.14 6.78 -8.11
CA ALA A 192 -6.77 6.35 -6.87
C ALA A 192 -6.82 4.81 -6.78
N ASN A 193 -6.51 4.25 -5.62
CA ASN A 193 -6.51 2.81 -5.35
C ASN A 193 -5.61 2.00 -6.31
N ASN A 194 -4.52 2.56 -6.77
CA ASN A 194 -3.52 1.82 -7.52
C ASN A 194 -2.34 1.41 -6.62
N ASP A 195 -2.68 0.97 -5.41
CA ASP A 195 -1.77 0.44 -4.40
C ASP A 195 -0.77 -0.53 -5.04
N GLY A 196 0.44 -0.60 -4.48
CA GLY A 196 1.50 -1.41 -5.08
C GLY A 196 1.45 -2.88 -4.65
N ILE A 197 1.70 -3.15 -3.37
CA ILE A 197 1.79 -4.51 -2.83
C ILE A 197 0.93 -4.61 -1.57
N ASP A 198 -0.10 -5.46 -1.63
CA ASP A 198 -1.15 -5.57 -0.61
C ASP A 198 -1.20 -6.99 -0.02
N PRO A 199 -0.36 -7.35 0.97
CA PRO A 199 -0.57 -8.56 1.76
C PRO A 199 -1.74 -8.39 2.73
N ASP A 200 -2.84 -9.11 2.48
CA ASP A 200 -4.06 -9.15 3.27
C ASP A 200 -4.20 -10.51 3.97
N CYS A 201 -4.09 -10.52 5.29
CA CYS A 201 -4.09 -11.76 6.10
C CYS A 201 -3.10 -12.82 5.60
N CYS A 202 -1.97 -12.38 5.07
CA CYS A 202 -0.88 -13.25 4.62
C CYS A 202 0.09 -13.59 5.74
N GLN A 203 0.81 -14.72 5.59
CA GLN A 203 1.76 -15.21 6.57
C GLN A 203 3.10 -15.55 5.92
N ASP A 204 4.21 -15.21 6.62
CA ASP A 204 5.57 -15.46 6.16
C ASP A 204 5.86 -14.80 4.81
N VAL A 205 5.79 -13.47 4.79
CA VAL A 205 5.94 -12.62 3.60
C VAL A 205 7.29 -11.91 3.61
N VAL A 206 8.04 -12.01 2.53
CA VAL A 206 9.25 -11.24 2.30
C VAL A 206 9.10 -10.37 1.06
N ILE A 207 9.26 -9.05 1.22
CA ILE A 207 9.26 -8.07 0.12
C ILE A 207 10.64 -7.39 0.14
N SER A 208 11.40 -7.50 -0.97
CA SER A 208 12.77 -6.97 -0.96
C SER A 208 13.24 -6.44 -2.31
N ASN A 209 14.09 -5.41 -2.26
CA ASN A 209 14.77 -4.84 -3.42
C ASN A 209 13.78 -4.37 -4.52
N CYS A 210 12.64 -3.84 -4.14
CA CYS A 210 11.60 -3.37 -5.06
C CYS A 210 11.68 -1.85 -5.26
N ILE A 211 11.33 -1.39 -6.45
CA ILE A 211 11.06 0.02 -6.73
C ILE A 211 9.56 0.15 -6.93
N VAL A 212 8.90 0.91 -6.06
CA VAL A 212 7.44 1.04 -6.09
C VAL A 212 7.05 2.50 -6.19
N ARG A 213 6.30 2.84 -7.25
CA ARG A 213 5.73 4.18 -7.48
C ARG A 213 4.23 4.06 -7.70
N THR A 214 3.45 4.74 -6.87
CA THR A 214 1.99 4.62 -6.83
C THR A 214 1.31 5.95 -6.53
N GLY A 215 0.05 6.07 -6.90
CA GLY A 215 -0.82 7.19 -6.49
C GLY A 215 -1.52 6.95 -5.16
N ASP A 216 -1.61 5.69 -4.74
CA ASP A 216 -2.09 5.23 -3.44
C ASP A 216 -0.94 4.52 -2.71
N ASP A 217 -1.18 3.72 -1.69
CA ASP A 217 -0.13 3.11 -0.85
C ASP A 217 0.92 2.32 -1.66
N ALA A 218 2.20 2.46 -1.36
CA ALA A 218 3.23 1.69 -2.06
C ALA A 218 3.27 0.23 -1.56
N ILE A 219 3.31 0.03 -0.25
CA ILE A 219 3.16 -1.29 0.37
C ILE A 219 2.19 -1.16 1.54
N VAL A 220 1.13 -1.98 1.56
CA VAL A 220 0.13 -1.90 2.61
C VAL A 220 -0.25 -3.26 3.16
N VAL A 221 0.00 -3.48 4.45
CA VAL A 221 -0.36 -4.72 5.15
C VAL A 221 -1.78 -4.57 5.70
N LYS A 222 -2.70 -5.38 5.21
CA LYS A 222 -4.13 -5.31 5.49
C LYS A 222 -4.63 -6.49 6.32
N SER A 223 -5.78 -6.30 6.95
CA SER A 223 -6.59 -7.36 7.56
C SER A 223 -8.06 -7.04 7.32
N THR A 224 -8.52 -7.33 6.09
CA THR A 224 -9.92 -7.12 5.70
C THR A 224 -10.85 -8.04 6.46
N GLY A 225 -12.12 -7.63 6.63
CA GLY A 225 -13.10 -8.41 7.40
C GLY A 225 -13.26 -9.85 6.90
N PRO A 226 -13.53 -10.06 5.61
CA PRO A 226 -13.66 -11.41 5.06
C PRO A 226 -12.41 -12.26 5.19
N MET A 227 -11.24 -11.67 4.91
CA MET A 227 -9.98 -12.41 4.92
C MET A 227 -9.52 -12.74 6.34
N SER A 228 -9.73 -11.85 7.30
CA SER A 228 -9.40 -12.12 8.71
C SER A 228 -10.22 -13.27 9.30
N ARG A 229 -11.48 -13.38 8.90
CA ARG A 229 -12.35 -14.50 9.32
C ARG A 229 -11.93 -15.83 8.69
N ARG A 230 -11.41 -15.81 7.46
CA ARG A 230 -11.01 -17.04 6.72
C ARG A 230 -9.59 -17.48 7.03
N TYR A 231 -8.65 -16.54 7.07
CA TYR A 231 -7.21 -16.83 7.07
C TYR A 231 -6.50 -16.39 8.35
N GLY A 232 -7.17 -15.63 9.21
CA GLY A 232 -6.64 -15.19 10.49
C GLY A 232 -5.72 -13.97 10.37
N ALA A 233 -4.58 -14.00 11.04
CA ALA A 233 -3.69 -12.86 11.15
C ALA A 233 -2.92 -12.57 9.86
N SER A 234 -2.60 -11.29 9.63
CA SER A 234 -1.51 -10.87 8.76
C SER A 234 -0.23 -10.81 9.60
N GLU A 235 0.72 -11.71 9.38
CA GLU A 235 1.85 -11.86 10.30
C GLU A 235 3.15 -12.31 9.63
N ASN A 236 4.26 -12.00 10.32
CA ASN A 236 5.61 -12.35 9.87
C ASN A 236 5.91 -11.73 8.49
N VAL A 237 5.80 -10.40 8.40
CA VAL A 237 6.05 -9.64 7.17
C VAL A 237 7.37 -8.89 7.29
N ALA A 238 8.32 -9.17 6.41
CA ALA A 238 9.60 -8.48 6.34
C ALA A 238 9.73 -7.71 5.02
N ILE A 239 9.95 -6.38 5.12
CA ILE A 239 10.12 -5.47 3.97
C ILE A 239 11.48 -4.81 4.09
N THR A 240 12.32 -4.90 3.04
CA THR A 240 13.67 -4.36 3.12
C THR A 240 14.25 -3.96 1.77
N GLY A 241 15.16 -2.97 1.75
CA GLY A 241 15.94 -2.59 0.58
C GLY A 241 15.09 -2.00 -0.56
N CYS A 242 13.95 -1.37 -0.26
CA CYS A 242 13.04 -0.83 -1.26
C CYS A 242 13.19 0.68 -1.44
N ILE A 243 12.87 1.17 -2.64
CA ILE A 243 12.66 2.60 -2.92
C ILE A 243 11.15 2.78 -3.12
N LEU A 244 10.54 3.59 -2.26
CA LEU A 244 9.09 3.73 -2.17
C LEU A 244 8.67 5.17 -2.45
N HIS A 245 7.81 5.35 -3.45
CA HIS A 245 7.12 6.61 -3.76
C HIS A 245 5.62 6.39 -3.72
N SER A 246 4.91 7.27 -3.01
CA SER A 246 3.45 7.18 -2.90
C SER A 246 2.83 8.54 -2.60
N ARG A 247 1.69 8.82 -3.21
CA ARG A 247 0.88 9.99 -2.84
C ARG A 247 0.05 9.74 -1.57
N ASP A 248 -0.04 8.51 -1.07
CA ASP A 248 -0.54 8.20 0.29
C ASP A 248 0.63 7.78 1.20
N SER A 249 0.91 6.54 1.39
CA SER A 249 1.93 6.08 2.34
C SER A 249 2.96 5.16 1.69
N ALA A 250 4.25 5.33 2.00
CA ALA A 250 5.28 4.41 1.54
C ALA A 250 5.09 3.02 2.18
N LEU A 251 4.90 2.95 3.50
CA LEU A 251 4.38 1.78 4.21
C LEU A 251 3.12 2.13 4.97
N LYS A 252 2.09 1.33 4.82
CA LYS A 252 0.85 1.42 5.59
C LYS A 252 0.53 0.11 6.29
N ILE A 253 0.10 0.19 7.53
CA ILE A 253 -0.51 -0.89 8.29
C ILE A 253 -2.00 -0.52 8.44
N GLY A 254 -2.86 -1.31 7.81
CA GLY A 254 -4.29 -0.99 7.69
C GLY A 254 -4.59 -0.32 6.33
N THR A 255 -5.62 0.46 6.15
CA THR A 255 -6.64 0.93 7.08
C THR A 255 -7.64 -0.15 7.51
N GLU A 256 -7.77 -1.24 6.75
CA GLU A 256 -8.58 -2.40 7.11
C GLU A 256 -7.87 -3.18 8.22
N THR A 257 -8.48 -3.18 9.43
CA THR A 257 -7.89 -3.74 10.65
C THR A 257 -8.93 -4.51 11.45
N HIS A 258 -9.62 -5.45 10.79
CA HIS A 258 -10.64 -6.29 11.44
C HIS A 258 -10.05 -7.42 12.26
N GLY A 259 -8.86 -7.92 11.90
CA GLY A 259 -8.17 -8.99 12.59
C GLY A 259 -6.88 -8.52 13.27
N VAL A 260 -5.90 -9.42 13.32
CA VAL A 260 -4.58 -9.17 13.89
C VAL A 260 -3.56 -8.90 12.80
N ILE A 261 -2.80 -7.81 12.93
CA ILE A 261 -1.58 -7.55 12.16
C ILE A 261 -0.42 -7.51 13.13
N ARG A 262 0.57 -8.38 12.95
CA ARG A 262 1.71 -8.48 13.88
C ARG A 262 3.00 -8.96 13.25
N ASN A 263 4.13 -8.74 13.96
CA ASN A 263 5.46 -9.14 13.50
C ASN A 263 5.77 -8.58 12.12
N VAL A 264 5.67 -7.25 11.95
CA VAL A 264 5.98 -6.56 10.69
C VAL A 264 7.25 -5.74 10.86
N THR A 265 8.20 -5.91 9.94
CA THR A 265 9.40 -5.07 9.87
C THR A 265 9.51 -4.35 8.54
N LEU A 266 9.89 -3.06 8.59
CA LEU A 266 10.36 -2.28 7.44
C LEU A 266 11.74 -1.76 7.73
N SER A 267 12.72 -2.09 6.88
CA SER A 267 14.11 -1.67 7.10
C SER A 267 14.84 -1.27 5.83
N ASP A 268 15.85 -0.41 6.00
CA ASP A 268 16.84 -0.10 4.95
C ASP A 268 16.17 0.39 3.64
N CYS A 269 15.15 1.24 3.77
CA CYS A 269 14.37 1.73 2.63
C CYS A 269 14.58 3.23 2.41
N VAL A 270 14.41 3.64 1.15
CA VAL A 270 14.40 5.04 0.73
C VAL A 270 12.95 5.48 0.53
N ILE A 271 12.57 6.57 1.20
CA ILE A 271 11.27 7.22 1.06
C ILE A 271 11.43 8.35 0.04
N ASP A 272 10.86 8.14 -1.13
CA ASP A 272 11.03 9.05 -2.26
C ASP A 272 9.78 9.94 -2.41
N ASP A 273 9.74 11.03 -1.66
CA ASP A 273 8.72 12.08 -1.75
C ASP A 273 7.28 11.54 -1.54
N CYS A 274 7.03 10.85 -0.43
CA CYS A 274 5.72 10.29 -0.08
C CYS A 274 4.86 11.27 0.71
N SER A 275 3.53 11.09 0.72
CA SER A 275 2.68 11.86 1.64
C SER A 275 2.87 11.44 3.09
N ARG A 276 3.11 10.15 3.35
CA ARG A 276 3.56 9.63 4.65
C ARG A 276 4.71 8.65 4.44
N ALA A 277 5.73 8.70 5.29
CA ALA A 277 6.75 7.65 5.22
C ALA A 277 6.21 6.34 5.79
N VAL A 278 5.59 6.39 6.96
CA VAL A 278 4.96 5.21 7.57
C VAL A 278 3.65 5.61 8.25
N GLY A 279 2.58 4.88 7.92
CA GLY A 279 1.29 5.03 8.54
C GLY A 279 0.83 3.74 9.22
N VAL A 280 0.35 3.82 10.46
CA VAL A 280 -0.17 2.70 11.24
C VAL A 280 -1.56 3.05 11.75
N TRP A 281 -2.56 2.30 11.32
CA TRP A 281 -3.94 2.49 11.75
C TRP A 281 -4.48 1.25 12.48
N VAL A 282 -5.34 1.49 13.46
CA VAL A 282 -6.38 0.56 13.89
C VAL A 282 -7.70 1.32 13.96
N ARG A 283 -8.76 0.77 13.38
CA ARG A 283 -10.07 1.45 13.33
C ARG A 283 -11.29 0.54 13.20
N ASP A 284 -11.07 -0.76 13.02
CA ASP A 284 -12.14 -1.74 12.76
C ASP A 284 -12.25 -2.78 13.88
N GLY A 285 -11.68 -2.48 15.07
CA GLY A 285 -11.75 -3.35 16.25
C GLY A 285 -10.63 -4.39 16.38
N GLY A 286 -9.70 -4.45 15.42
CA GLY A 286 -8.60 -5.42 15.43
C GLY A 286 -7.43 -5.05 16.34
N THR A 287 -6.31 -5.73 16.13
CA THR A 287 -5.07 -5.52 16.89
C THR A 287 -3.89 -5.35 15.94
N VAL A 288 -3.14 -4.28 16.13
CA VAL A 288 -1.86 -4.01 15.47
C VAL A 288 -0.77 -4.03 16.52
N GLU A 289 0.19 -4.95 16.40
CA GLU A 289 1.22 -5.13 17.41
C GLU A 289 2.56 -5.63 16.83
N ASP A 290 3.65 -5.37 17.57
CA ASP A 290 4.99 -5.81 17.18
C ASP A 290 5.38 -5.32 15.77
N ILE A 291 5.24 -4.00 15.55
CA ILE A 291 5.62 -3.32 14.32
C ILE A 291 6.96 -2.62 14.54
N HIS A 292 7.96 -2.95 13.73
CA HIS A 292 9.31 -2.39 13.83
C HIS A 292 9.73 -1.75 12.52
N VAL A 293 9.98 -0.45 12.55
CA VAL A 293 10.44 0.33 11.40
C VAL A 293 11.80 0.93 11.73
N HIS A 294 12.79 0.70 10.86
CA HIS A 294 14.13 1.22 11.14
C HIS A 294 14.97 1.48 9.88
N HIS A 295 15.97 2.39 10.03
CA HIS A 295 16.92 2.76 8.96
C HIS A 295 16.22 3.26 7.70
N LEU A 296 15.40 4.31 7.85
CA LEU A 296 14.77 4.99 6.72
C LEU A 296 15.47 6.32 6.44
N THR A 297 15.59 6.67 5.16
CA THR A 297 16.03 7.98 4.73
C THR A 297 15.15 8.50 3.60
N GLY A 298 15.04 9.82 3.47
CA GLY A 298 14.29 10.44 2.37
C GLY A 298 13.43 11.61 2.79
N CYS A 299 12.29 11.78 2.14
CA CYS A 299 11.42 12.92 2.42
C CYS A 299 9.93 12.58 2.30
N THR A 300 9.14 13.39 3.02
CA THR A 300 7.68 13.38 2.93
C THR A 300 7.16 14.76 2.56
N ARG A 301 6.05 14.81 1.82
CA ARG A 301 5.52 16.02 1.24
C ARG A 301 3.99 16.06 1.31
N ARG A 302 3.44 17.25 1.43
CA ARG A 302 2.02 17.50 1.27
C ARG A 302 1.70 17.75 -0.21
N TYR A 303 0.92 16.85 -0.81
CA TYR A 303 0.53 16.97 -2.21
C TYR A 303 -0.78 17.70 -2.43
N ALA A 304 -1.76 17.48 -1.57
CA ALA A 304 -3.07 18.12 -1.67
C ALA A 304 -3.59 18.59 -0.32
N ASP A 305 -4.35 19.66 -0.36
CA ASP A 305 -5.14 20.11 0.76
C ASP A 305 -6.63 19.87 0.46
N SER A 306 -7.15 18.75 0.96
CA SER A 306 -8.54 18.36 0.78
C SER A 306 -9.55 19.37 1.35
N TYR A 307 -9.09 20.29 2.21
CA TYR A 307 -9.95 21.31 2.81
C TYR A 307 -10.28 22.44 1.82
N GLN A 308 -9.42 22.69 0.85
CA GLN A 308 -9.54 23.82 -0.07
C GLN A 308 -10.06 23.44 -1.45
N LEU A 309 -10.09 22.13 -1.77
CA LEU A 309 -10.34 21.65 -3.11
C LEU A 309 -11.57 20.75 -3.18
N PRO A 310 -12.63 21.16 -3.89
CA PRO A 310 -13.74 20.26 -4.18
C PRO A 310 -13.23 19.01 -4.91
N GLY A 311 -13.40 17.84 -4.28
CA GLY A 311 -13.00 16.56 -4.85
C GLY A 311 -11.55 16.14 -4.60
N ALA A 312 -10.76 16.91 -3.83
CA ALA A 312 -9.49 16.40 -3.33
C ALA A 312 -9.71 15.26 -2.32
N PRO A 313 -8.91 14.19 -2.36
CA PRO A 313 -9.09 13.08 -1.44
C PRO A 313 -8.69 13.49 -0.04
N GLY A 314 -9.49 13.11 0.93
CA GLY A 314 -9.14 13.27 2.32
C GLY A 314 -8.09 12.27 2.82
N TRP A 315 -7.71 11.27 2.03
CA TRP A 315 -6.83 10.19 2.48
C TRP A 315 -5.35 10.42 2.23
N TRP A 316 -4.96 11.32 1.34
CA TRP A 316 -3.55 11.66 1.17
C TRP A 316 -2.99 12.33 2.42
N GLY A 317 -1.82 11.92 2.87
CA GLY A 317 -1.12 12.46 4.03
C GLY A 317 -0.77 13.94 3.90
N LYS A 318 -0.31 14.49 5.01
CA LYS A 318 0.08 15.91 5.11
C LYS A 318 1.60 16.10 5.25
N GLY A 319 2.37 15.10 4.82
CA GLY A 319 3.83 15.12 4.89
C GLY A 319 4.37 14.56 6.21
N GLU A 320 3.66 13.61 6.84
CA GLU A 320 4.07 13.03 8.11
C GLU A 320 5.21 12.02 7.94
N PRO A 321 6.30 12.12 8.74
CA PRO A 321 7.36 11.11 8.75
C PRO A 321 6.90 9.81 9.44
N VAL A 322 6.07 9.95 10.44
CA VAL A 322 5.45 8.87 11.21
C VAL A 322 4.00 9.26 11.50
N PHE A 323 3.10 8.35 11.23
CA PHE A 323 1.69 8.51 11.51
C PHE A 323 1.13 7.27 12.20
N VAL A 324 0.57 7.42 13.41
CA VAL A 324 -0.05 6.33 14.16
C VAL A 324 -1.44 6.76 14.64
N SER A 325 -2.49 6.04 14.26
CA SER A 325 -3.85 6.42 14.61
C SER A 325 -4.68 5.23 15.11
N ALA A 326 -5.23 5.36 16.33
CA ALA A 326 -6.17 4.43 16.92
C ALA A 326 -7.51 5.13 17.13
N THR A 327 -8.18 5.48 16.03
CA THR A 327 -9.45 6.20 16.02
C THR A 327 -10.47 5.48 15.15
N PRO A 328 -11.75 5.35 15.58
CA PRO A 328 -12.75 4.64 14.80
C PRO A 328 -13.03 5.34 13.47
N ARG A 329 -13.56 4.62 12.51
CA ARG A 329 -14.04 5.21 11.24
C ARG A 329 -15.11 6.26 11.52
N LYS A 330 -15.15 7.28 10.67
CA LYS A 330 -16.21 8.32 10.74
C LYS A 330 -17.60 7.68 10.75
N GLY A 331 -18.40 8.03 11.76
CA GLY A 331 -19.75 7.51 11.96
C GLY A 331 -19.84 6.16 12.67
N LYS A 332 -18.74 5.51 12.97
CA LYS A 332 -18.71 4.31 13.83
C LYS A 332 -18.62 4.71 15.30
N THR A 333 -19.18 3.88 16.17
CA THR A 333 -19.13 4.01 17.62
C THR A 333 -18.43 2.81 18.24
N GLY A 334 -17.74 3.02 19.36
CA GLY A 334 -17.00 1.98 20.05
C GLY A 334 -15.50 2.06 19.80
N PRO A 335 -14.72 1.16 20.43
CA PRO A 335 -13.27 1.18 20.35
C PRO A 335 -12.76 0.95 18.90
N ALA A 336 -11.75 1.70 18.52
CA ALA A 336 -11.06 1.50 17.23
C ALA A 336 -10.32 0.16 17.18
N GLY A 337 -9.87 -0.34 18.32
CA GLY A 337 -9.04 -1.53 18.45
C GLY A 337 -7.79 -1.25 19.28
N VAL A 338 -6.74 -2.03 19.08
CA VAL A 338 -5.51 -1.98 19.89
C VAL A 338 -4.30 -1.74 19.01
N ILE A 339 -3.50 -0.71 19.32
CA ILE A 339 -2.13 -0.55 18.81
C ILE A 339 -1.17 -0.70 20.00
N ARG A 340 -0.18 -1.60 19.90
CA ARG A 340 0.81 -1.77 20.95
C ARG A 340 2.15 -2.28 20.47
N ARG A 341 3.22 -1.91 21.17
CA ARG A 341 4.61 -2.31 20.88
C ARG A 341 5.00 -1.97 19.43
N VAL A 342 4.87 -0.68 19.11
CA VAL A 342 5.29 -0.13 17.81
C VAL A 342 6.57 0.68 18.02
N SER A 343 7.57 0.46 17.17
CA SER A 343 8.83 1.19 17.25
C SER A 343 9.29 1.74 15.91
N PHE A 344 9.85 2.94 15.97
CA PHE A 344 10.52 3.64 14.89
C PHE A 344 11.95 3.97 15.32
N ASP A 345 12.95 3.60 14.52
CA ASP A 345 14.34 3.70 14.91
C ASP A 345 15.24 4.11 13.72
N HIS A 346 16.24 4.96 13.95
CA HIS A 346 17.16 5.45 12.91
C HIS A 346 16.43 6.02 11.67
N LEU A 347 15.64 7.07 11.87
CA LEU A 347 14.94 7.76 10.80
C LEU A 347 15.65 9.09 10.45
N TYR A 348 16.05 9.27 9.20
CA TYR A 348 16.66 10.48 8.67
C TYR A 348 15.75 11.08 7.60
N LEU A 349 14.79 11.93 7.99
CA LEU A 349 13.72 12.38 7.11
C LEU A 349 13.63 13.92 7.07
N THR A 350 13.39 14.45 5.86
CA THR A 350 12.88 15.80 5.67
C THR A 350 11.38 15.74 5.45
N SER A 351 10.61 16.51 6.23
CA SER A 351 9.15 16.34 6.27
C SER A 351 8.43 17.68 6.33
N GLU A 352 7.21 17.74 5.82
CA GLU A 352 6.35 18.92 5.89
C GLU A 352 5.39 18.92 7.06
N SER A 353 5.27 17.81 7.77
CA SER A 353 4.44 17.67 8.97
C SER A 353 5.18 16.92 10.08
N CYS A 354 4.54 16.78 11.24
CA CYS A 354 5.12 16.20 12.43
C CYS A 354 5.09 14.66 12.45
N ALA A 355 5.87 14.07 13.35
CA ALA A 355 5.58 12.74 13.85
C ALA A 355 4.25 12.80 14.63
N PHE A 356 3.26 12.04 14.20
CA PHE A 356 1.89 12.10 14.68
C PHE A 356 1.44 10.78 15.29
N ALA A 357 0.91 10.81 16.51
CA ALA A 357 0.34 9.64 17.17
C ALA A 357 -0.94 10.01 17.92
N ALA A 358 -2.08 9.46 17.53
CA ALA A 358 -3.34 9.81 18.16
C ALA A 358 -4.24 8.59 18.39
N GLY A 359 -4.53 8.33 19.68
CA GLY A 359 -5.52 7.39 20.15
C GLY A 359 -6.78 8.07 20.69
N GLU A 360 -7.71 7.25 21.15
CA GLU A 360 -8.89 7.66 21.90
C GLU A 360 -8.86 7.09 23.34
N PRO A 361 -9.64 7.63 24.28
CA PRO A 361 -9.63 7.13 25.68
C PRO A 361 -9.97 5.64 25.82
N ASP A 362 -10.70 5.07 24.87
CA ASP A 362 -11.08 3.65 24.81
C ASP A 362 -10.23 2.84 23.81
N SER A 363 -9.29 3.51 23.14
CA SER A 363 -8.37 2.94 22.17
C SER A 363 -6.99 3.61 22.27
N GLU A 364 -6.39 3.57 23.47
CA GLU A 364 -5.07 4.14 23.69
C GLU A 364 -3.99 3.38 22.93
N ILE A 365 -3.05 4.12 22.36
CA ILE A 365 -1.82 3.55 21.79
C ILE A 365 -0.91 3.15 22.96
N GLN A 366 -0.40 1.92 22.98
CA GLN A 366 0.40 1.38 24.08
C GLN A 366 1.84 1.09 23.64
N ASP A 367 2.80 1.52 24.46
CA ASP A 367 4.22 1.24 24.27
C ASP A 367 4.72 1.66 22.85
N LEU A 368 4.55 2.95 22.52
CA LEU A 368 5.09 3.57 21.31
C LEU A 368 6.51 4.07 21.57
N ARG A 369 7.44 3.63 20.74
CA ARG A 369 8.84 4.03 20.84
C ARG A 369 9.32 4.72 19.55
N ILE A 370 10.01 5.84 19.71
CA ILE A 370 10.74 6.55 18.64
C ILE A 370 12.17 6.75 19.16
N SER A 371 13.17 6.26 18.43
CA SER A 371 14.58 6.45 18.77
C SER A 371 15.41 6.81 17.56
N GLU A 372 16.47 7.61 17.76
CA GLU A 372 17.37 8.06 16.68
C GLU A 372 16.59 8.67 15.49
N MET A 373 15.53 9.42 15.76
CA MET A 373 14.81 10.17 14.73
C MET A 373 15.46 11.53 14.53
N HIS A 374 16.03 11.74 13.35
CA HIS A 374 16.64 13.01 12.92
C HIS A 374 15.75 13.66 11.87
N LEU A 375 14.86 14.53 12.34
CA LEU A 375 13.83 15.15 11.53
C LEU A 375 14.22 16.56 11.12
N THR A 376 14.15 16.85 9.81
CA THR A 376 14.15 18.21 9.29
C THR A 376 12.74 18.59 8.89
N LEU A 377 12.12 19.53 9.59
CA LEU A 377 10.83 20.09 9.19
C LEU A 377 11.08 21.25 8.24
N GLN A 378 10.66 21.06 7.01
CA GLN A 378 10.84 22.03 5.92
C GLN A 378 9.64 22.04 5.00
N HIS A 379 9.06 23.21 4.79
CA HIS A 379 8.03 23.38 3.77
C HIS A 379 8.70 23.46 2.39
N HIS A 380 8.45 22.49 1.52
CA HIS A 380 9.02 22.42 0.17
C HIS A 380 7.95 22.14 -0.91
N GLY A 381 6.74 21.81 -0.51
CA GLY A 381 5.57 21.67 -1.39
C GLY A 381 4.92 23.02 -1.72
N THR A 382 3.86 22.96 -2.50
CA THR A 382 3.08 24.14 -2.92
C THR A 382 1.83 24.37 -2.07
N GLN A 383 1.47 23.40 -1.21
CA GLN A 383 0.25 23.42 -0.40
C GLN A 383 0.50 24.12 0.95
N PRO A 384 -0.46 24.94 1.44
CA PRO A 384 -0.33 25.56 2.76
C PRO A 384 -0.30 24.49 3.86
N GLY A 385 0.40 24.79 4.96
CA GLY A 385 0.49 23.92 6.13
C GLY A 385 -0.71 24.04 7.08
N GLY A 386 -0.56 23.53 8.31
CA GLY A 386 -1.48 23.79 9.40
C GLY A 386 -2.68 22.86 9.51
N LEU A 387 -2.64 21.68 8.92
CA LEU A 387 -3.71 20.69 9.01
C LEU A 387 -3.18 19.37 9.55
N PHE A 388 -3.95 18.75 10.44
CA PHE A 388 -3.85 17.32 10.75
C PHE A 388 -4.90 16.55 9.95
N ASP A 389 -4.51 15.41 9.44
CA ASP A 389 -5.38 14.52 8.67
C ASP A 389 -5.36 13.13 9.29
N GLU A 390 -6.43 12.78 9.95
CA GLU A 390 -6.61 11.45 10.52
C GLU A 390 -7.50 10.55 9.66
N GLN A 391 -7.76 10.95 8.42
CA GLN A 391 -8.55 10.13 7.50
C GLN A 391 -7.96 8.71 7.33
N PRO A 392 -8.84 7.75 7.35
CA PRO A 392 -10.26 7.79 7.57
C PRO A 392 -10.64 7.57 9.06
N SER A 393 -10.71 8.61 9.83
CA SER A 393 -11.05 8.55 11.26
C SER A 393 -12.28 9.42 11.61
N ALA A 394 -12.76 9.27 12.86
CA ALA A 394 -13.85 10.06 13.38
C ALA A 394 -13.53 11.56 13.45
N ARG A 395 -12.26 11.91 13.66
CA ARG A 395 -11.81 13.31 13.74
C ARG A 395 -11.60 13.97 12.40
N HIS A 396 -11.39 13.20 11.35
CA HIS A 396 -11.25 13.69 9.99
C HIS A 396 -10.04 14.63 9.82
N ILE A 397 -10.20 15.75 9.10
CA ILE A 397 -9.18 16.78 8.88
C ILE A 397 -9.52 17.99 9.74
N TYR A 398 -8.55 18.54 10.45
CA TYR A 398 -8.74 19.70 11.28
C TYR A 398 -7.52 20.63 11.29
N PRO A 399 -7.73 21.99 11.38
CA PRO A 399 -6.63 22.94 11.53
C PRO A 399 -5.91 22.72 12.85
N HIS A 400 -4.57 22.72 12.80
CA HIS A 400 -3.72 22.59 13.98
C HIS A 400 -2.32 23.15 13.67
N ALA A 401 -1.67 23.81 14.64
CA ALA A 401 -0.26 24.15 14.53
C ALA A 401 0.57 22.87 14.54
N ILE A 402 1.67 22.86 13.79
CA ILE A 402 2.50 21.68 13.60
C ILE A 402 3.71 21.74 14.56
N PRO A 403 3.77 20.92 15.63
CA PRO A 403 4.97 20.70 16.43
C PRO A 403 5.93 19.74 15.70
N ALA A 404 7.03 19.32 16.30
CA ALA A 404 7.83 18.24 15.76
C ALA A 404 7.24 16.86 16.08
N LEU A 405 6.62 16.72 17.25
CA LEU A 405 5.91 15.53 17.72
C LEU A 405 4.56 15.92 18.32
N TYR A 406 3.49 15.39 17.79
CA TYR A 406 2.16 15.42 18.41
C TYR A 406 1.77 14.04 18.89
N ALA A 407 1.33 13.91 20.15
CA ALA A 407 0.83 12.65 20.68
C ALA A 407 -0.41 12.85 21.56
N ARG A 408 -1.43 12.02 21.36
CA ARG A 408 -2.67 12.03 22.11
C ARG A 408 -3.09 10.62 22.52
N CYS A 409 -3.53 10.46 23.77
CA CYS A 409 -3.98 9.17 24.33
C CYS A 409 -2.96 8.04 24.07
N VAL A 410 -1.69 8.30 24.42
CA VAL A 410 -0.60 7.31 24.34
C VAL A 410 -0.15 6.94 25.74
N ASP A 411 -0.14 5.65 26.06
CA ASP A 411 0.38 5.12 27.30
C ASP A 411 1.72 4.40 27.05
N GLY A 412 2.81 4.93 27.60
CA GLY A 412 4.16 4.43 27.41
C GLY A 412 4.84 4.99 26.15
N LEU A 413 4.74 6.30 25.93
CA LEU A 413 5.50 6.99 24.89
C LEU A 413 6.97 7.12 25.30
N THR A 414 7.88 6.62 24.49
CA THR A 414 9.32 6.81 24.68
C THR A 414 9.94 7.41 23.43
N VAL A 415 10.48 8.62 23.54
CA VAL A 415 11.31 9.24 22.52
C VAL A 415 12.72 9.33 23.06
N LYS A 416 13.72 8.89 22.29
CA LYS A 416 15.10 8.78 22.76
C LYS A 416 16.09 9.19 21.67
N ASP A 417 17.17 9.87 22.07
CA ASP A 417 18.31 10.24 21.23
C ASP A 417 17.87 10.88 19.89
N SER A 418 16.82 11.72 19.90
CA SER A 418 16.17 12.23 18.69
C SER A 418 16.39 13.73 18.55
N THR A 419 16.43 14.23 17.30
CA THR A 419 16.62 15.65 17.02
C THR A 419 15.64 16.17 15.99
N VAL A 420 15.31 17.48 16.10
CA VAL A 420 14.51 18.17 15.08
C VAL A 420 15.17 19.50 14.71
N ARG A 421 15.16 19.79 13.43
CA ARG A 421 15.52 21.10 12.89
C ARG A 421 14.35 21.68 12.10
N PHE A 422 14.02 22.96 12.36
CA PHE A 422 13.05 23.70 11.56
C PHE A 422 13.82 24.55 10.53
N VAL A 423 13.49 24.41 9.25
CA VAL A 423 14.14 25.12 8.14
C VAL A 423 13.15 26.03 7.43
N GLY A 424 13.46 27.33 7.40
CA GLY A 424 12.58 28.35 6.86
C GLY A 424 11.49 28.79 7.84
N GLU A 425 10.61 29.65 7.36
CA GLU A 425 9.43 30.11 8.10
C GLU A 425 8.17 29.47 7.53
N ASN A 426 7.31 28.97 8.39
CA ASN A 426 6.00 28.48 8.01
C ASN A 426 5.01 28.89 9.11
N GLU A 427 3.95 29.59 8.75
CA GLU A 427 2.89 30.01 9.67
C GLU A 427 2.21 28.82 10.37
N ALA A 428 2.29 27.64 9.78
CA ALA A 428 1.77 26.42 10.37
C ALA A 428 2.61 25.87 11.51
N TRP A 429 3.85 26.30 11.66
CA TRP A 429 4.75 25.82 12.72
C TRP A 429 4.79 26.83 13.86
N ASP A 430 4.31 26.44 15.02
CA ASP A 430 4.40 27.28 16.22
C ASP A 430 5.79 27.22 16.89
N GLY A 431 6.69 26.39 16.34
CA GLY A 431 8.04 26.19 16.84
C GLY A 431 8.14 25.30 18.07
N SER A 432 7.03 24.72 18.54
CA SER A 432 7.04 23.77 19.62
C SER A 432 7.69 22.44 19.17
N VAL A 433 8.40 21.82 20.12
CA VAL A 433 9.05 20.53 19.84
C VAL A 433 8.07 19.38 20.07
N THR A 434 7.28 19.47 21.13
CA THR A 434 6.34 18.40 21.48
C THR A 434 5.02 18.97 21.97
N GLU A 435 3.93 18.32 21.57
CA GLU A 435 2.60 18.55 22.11
C GLU A 435 1.99 17.22 22.55
N LEU A 436 1.60 17.13 23.81
CA LEU A 436 1.09 15.90 24.42
C LEU A 436 -0.29 16.14 25.02
N GLU A 437 -1.27 15.34 24.61
CA GLU A 437 -2.62 15.36 25.15
C GLU A 437 -2.98 14.01 25.77
N HIS A 438 -3.35 13.97 27.03
CA HIS A 438 -3.78 12.75 27.73
C HIS A 438 -2.79 11.58 27.64
N CYS A 439 -1.49 11.87 27.49
CA CYS A 439 -0.44 10.86 27.46
C CYS A 439 -0.01 10.47 28.88
N ARG A 440 0.27 9.18 29.08
CA ARG A 440 0.79 8.64 30.33
C ARG A 440 2.16 7.99 30.13
N ARG A 441 2.97 7.95 31.19
CA ARG A 441 4.31 7.33 31.19
C ARG A 441 5.19 7.80 30.00
N ALA A 442 5.10 9.10 29.65
CA ALA A 442 5.90 9.67 28.58
C ALA A 442 7.34 9.96 29.05
N LYS A 443 8.32 9.57 28.22
CA LYS A 443 9.74 9.89 28.38
C LYS A 443 10.23 10.49 27.08
N LEU A 444 10.70 11.74 27.13
CA LEU A 444 11.06 12.49 25.93
C LEU A 444 12.51 12.95 26.00
N ASP A 445 13.27 12.57 25.00
CA ASP A 445 14.61 13.07 24.71
C ASP A 445 14.64 13.42 23.20
N LEU A 446 14.10 14.61 22.91
CA LEU A 446 13.98 15.18 21.57
C LEU A 446 14.52 16.61 21.61
N GLU A 447 15.68 16.81 21.01
CA GLU A 447 16.39 18.09 20.99
C GLU A 447 16.05 18.91 19.73
N LYS A 448 15.78 20.20 19.95
CA LYS A 448 15.68 21.16 18.84
C LYS A 448 17.07 21.68 18.47
N LEU A 449 17.49 21.37 17.26
CA LEU A 449 18.74 21.92 16.70
C LEU A 449 18.51 23.36 16.18
N VAL A 450 19.47 24.23 16.40
CA VAL A 450 19.47 25.63 15.95
C VAL A 450 19.91 25.74 14.48
#